data_cdba636bc11a58c01f78d7be90baa243
#
_entry.id   cdba636bc11a58c01f78d7be90baa243
#
_cell.length_a   1.000
_cell.length_b   1.000
_cell.length_c   1.000
_cell.angle_alpha   90.00
_cell.angle_beta   90.00
_cell.angle_gamma   90.00
#
_symmetry.space_group_name_H-M   'P 1'
#
loop_
_entity.id
_entity.type
_entity.pdbx_description
1 polymer ?
#
loop_
_entity_poly.entity_id
_entity_poly.type
_entity_poly.pdbx_seq_one_letter_code
_entity_poly.pdbx_strand_id
1 'polypeptide(L)'
;TRYIGDWSSDVCSSDLKKVKDSDEIAQVGTISSNGDKEIGTMIAKAMQKVGNEGVITVEENKGIETELDVVEGMQFDRGYLSPYFITNSDKMTTELENPFILLHEKKLTNLQPMVPLLEAVVQAGRPLMIISEDVEGEALATLVVNKLRGGLKVVAVKAPGFGDRRKAMLEDIAILTGGQVISEDLGI
;
A
#
# COMPACT_ATOMS: atom_id res chain seq x y z
N THR A 1 34.62 14.78 36.34
CA THR A 1 33.83 15.47 35.30
C THR A 1 34.09 14.73 34.00
N ARG A 2 33.16 13.84 33.60
CA ARG A 2 33.20 13.16 32.30
C ARG A 2 32.58 14.11 31.27
N TYR A 3 33.38 14.56 30.32
CA TYR A 3 32.88 15.19 29.10
C TYR A 3 32.11 14.15 28.30
N ILE A 4 30.81 14.32 28.18
CA ILE A 4 29.99 13.65 27.17
C ILE A 4 30.21 14.47 25.91
N GLY A 5 31.01 13.95 24.98
CA GLY A 5 31.22 14.55 23.67
C GLY A 5 29.90 14.62 22.94
N ASP A 6 29.61 15.78 22.38
CA ASP A 6 28.48 16.04 21.51
C ASP A 6 28.64 15.18 20.25
N TRP A 7 27.84 14.12 20.17
CA TRP A 7 27.77 13.27 18.97
C TRP A 7 26.93 14.00 17.94
N SER A 8 27.53 14.95 17.25
CA SER A 8 26.86 15.58 16.12
C SER A 8 26.74 14.56 14.99
N SER A 9 25.55 14.44 14.44
CA SER A 9 25.19 13.53 13.34
C SER A 9 26.04 13.71 12.07
N ASP A 10 26.79 14.81 11.99
CA ASP A 10 27.62 15.17 10.84
C ASP A 10 28.89 14.33 10.70
N VAL A 11 29.38 13.72 11.79
CA VAL A 11 30.60 12.90 11.77
C VAL A 11 30.32 11.52 11.16
N CYS A 12 29.07 11.00 11.26
CA CYS A 12 28.74 9.70 10.73
C CYS A 12 28.45 9.68 9.23
N SER A 13 28.07 10.81 8.63
CA SER A 13 27.70 10.84 7.21
C SER A 13 28.89 10.79 6.25
N SER A 14 30.08 11.24 6.68
CA SER A 14 31.30 11.24 5.87
C SER A 14 31.96 9.87 5.73
N ASP A 15 31.71 8.97 6.67
CA ASP A 15 32.33 7.63 6.72
C ASP A 15 31.41 6.53 6.15
N LEU A 16 30.21 6.88 5.69
CA LEU A 16 29.28 5.93 5.09
C LEU A 16 29.70 5.58 3.66
N LYS A 17 30.02 4.31 3.44
CA LYS A 17 30.23 3.76 2.10
C LYS A 17 28.88 3.43 1.47
N LYS A 18 28.56 4.04 0.32
CA LYS A 18 27.40 3.66 -0.47
C LYS A 18 27.57 2.26 -1.04
N VAL A 19 26.63 1.39 -0.76
CA VAL A 19 26.56 0.04 -1.33
C VAL A 19 26.19 0.16 -2.81
N LYS A 20 26.96 -0.50 -3.68
CA LYS A 20 26.81 -0.38 -5.14
C LYS A 20 26.46 -1.66 -5.85
N ASP A 21 26.86 -2.80 -5.35
CA ASP A 21 26.67 -4.07 -5.99
C ASP A 21 25.92 -5.09 -5.10
N SER A 22 25.50 -6.17 -5.74
CA SER A 22 24.73 -7.22 -5.08
C SER A 22 25.50 -7.95 -4.00
N ASP A 23 26.81 -8.09 -4.16
CA ASP A 23 27.65 -8.78 -3.19
C ASP A 23 27.82 -7.95 -1.91
N GLU A 24 27.96 -6.63 -2.04
CA GLU A 24 27.98 -5.71 -0.91
C GLU A 24 26.63 -5.72 -0.17
N ILE A 25 25.51 -5.77 -0.91
CA ILE A 25 24.15 -5.90 -0.32
C ILE A 25 24.05 -7.22 0.47
N ALA A 26 24.50 -8.34 -0.13
CA ALA A 26 24.49 -9.63 0.54
C ALA A 26 25.34 -9.66 1.81
N GLN A 27 26.50 -8.99 1.81
CA GLN A 27 27.34 -8.86 3.00
C GLN A 27 26.65 -8.08 4.11
N VAL A 28 26.04 -6.94 3.80
CA VAL A 28 25.28 -6.14 4.77
C VAL A 28 24.10 -6.93 5.31
N GLY A 29 23.34 -7.60 4.44
CA GLY A 29 22.24 -8.47 4.82
C GLY A 29 22.67 -9.62 5.72
N THR A 30 23.82 -10.23 5.43
CA THR A 30 24.40 -11.30 6.26
C THR A 30 24.78 -10.79 7.66
N ILE A 31 25.37 -9.62 7.75
CA ILE A 31 25.72 -9.01 9.04
C ILE A 31 24.44 -8.70 9.83
N SER A 32 23.43 -8.12 9.18
CA SER A 32 22.13 -7.78 9.82
C SER A 32 21.37 -9.00 10.30
N SER A 33 21.52 -10.13 9.62
CA SER A 33 20.89 -11.43 9.99
C SER A 33 21.77 -12.28 10.90
N ASN A 34 22.67 -11.66 11.66
CA ASN A 34 23.54 -12.33 12.61
C ASN A 34 24.46 -13.41 11.98
N GLY A 35 24.94 -13.18 10.78
CA GLY A 35 25.86 -14.06 10.06
C GLY A 35 25.20 -15.08 9.14
N ASP A 36 23.90 -15.05 8.99
CA ASP A 36 23.18 -15.94 8.08
C ASP A 36 23.34 -15.48 6.62
N LYS A 37 24.11 -16.29 5.86
CA LYS A 37 24.42 -16.02 4.45
C LYS A 37 23.23 -16.29 3.52
N GLU A 38 22.33 -17.18 3.88
CA GLU A 38 21.13 -17.48 3.08
C GLU A 38 20.21 -16.29 3.07
N ILE A 39 19.92 -15.71 4.24
CA ILE A 39 19.13 -14.52 4.39
C ILE A 39 19.79 -13.34 3.67
N GLY A 40 21.11 -13.15 3.83
CA GLY A 40 21.84 -12.09 3.14
C GLY A 40 21.75 -12.17 1.63
N THR A 41 21.88 -13.38 1.08
CA THR A 41 21.76 -13.62 -0.37
C THR A 41 20.32 -13.39 -0.85
N MET A 42 19.33 -13.76 -0.05
CA MET A 42 17.92 -13.56 -0.38
C MET A 42 17.56 -12.07 -0.42
N ILE A 43 18.04 -11.28 0.54
CA ILE A 43 17.88 -9.82 0.55
C ILE A 43 18.52 -9.20 -0.70
N ALA A 44 19.73 -9.64 -1.08
CA ALA A 44 20.40 -9.15 -2.28
C ALA A 44 19.61 -9.47 -3.56
N LYS A 45 19.04 -10.69 -3.68
CA LYS A 45 18.15 -11.06 -4.78
C LYS A 45 16.87 -10.24 -4.81
N ALA A 46 16.28 -9.93 -3.63
CA ALA A 46 15.13 -9.08 -3.53
C ALA A 46 15.45 -7.67 -4.05
N MET A 47 16.55 -7.07 -3.58
CA MET A 47 17.00 -5.74 -4.03
C MET A 47 17.30 -5.68 -5.53
N GLN A 48 17.85 -6.74 -6.12
CA GLN A 48 18.03 -6.78 -7.58
C GLN A 48 16.71 -6.73 -8.35
N LYS A 49 15.64 -7.33 -7.81
CA LYS A 49 14.32 -7.35 -8.46
C LYS A 49 13.55 -6.05 -8.28
N VAL A 50 13.58 -5.45 -7.07
CA VAL A 50 12.80 -4.25 -6.76
C VAL A 50 13.57 -2.94 -7.00
N GLY A 51 14.90 -3.01 -7.14
CA GLY A 51 15.77 -1.83 -7.29
C GLY A 51 16.05 -1.12 -5.96
N ASN A 52 16.87 -0.07 -6.01
CA ASN A 52 17.32 0.66 -4.82
C ASN A 52 16.22 1.45 -4.12
N GLU A 53 15.15 1.77 -4.82
CA GLU A 53 13.97 2.49 -4.31
C GLU A 53 12.88 1.53 -3.81
N GLY A 54 13.09 0.22 -3.96
CA GLY A 54 12.12 -0.79 -3.57
C GLY A 54 12.06 -0.99 -2.05
N VAL A 55 10.88 -1.33 -1.56
CA VAL A 55 10.63 -1.64 -0.15
C VAL A 55 10.66 -3.15 0.04
N ILE A 56 11.46 -3.63 0.99
CA ILE A 56 11.51 -5.03 1.40
C ILE A 56 10.88 -5.16 2.78
N THR A 57 9.83 -5.97 2.88
CA THR A 57 9.19 -6.34 4.13
C THR A 57 9.49 -7.80 4.47
N VAL A 58 9.61 -8.10 5.75
CA VAL A 58 9.83 -9.46 6.25
C VAL A 58 8.61 -9.83 7.09
N GLU A 59 7.94 -10.92 6.70
CA GLU A 59 6.76 -11.43 7.38
C GLU A 59 6.97 -12.88 7.77
N GLU A 60 6.30 -13.32 8.82
CA GLU A 60 6.33 -14.70 9.27
C GLU A 60 5.51 -15.58 8.32
N ASN A 61 6.14 -16.56 7.68
CA ASN A 61 5.45 -17.52 6.83
C ASN A 61 4.92 -18.70 7.69
N LYS A 62 3.77 -19.23 7.30
CA LYS A 62 3.20 -20.45 7.92
C LYS A 62 3.88 -21.74 7.42
N GLY A 63 4.69 -21.64 6.38
CA GLY A 63 5.47 -22.73 5.80
C GLY A 63 6.79 -22.96 6.53
N ILE A 64 7.47 -24.06 6.19
CA ILE A 64 8.79 -24.40 6.74
C ILE A 64 9.91 -23.73 5.93
N GLU A 65 9.64 -23.38 4.68
CA GLU A 65 10.61 -22.79 3.76
C GLU A 65 10.45 -21.26 3.69
N THR A 66 11.58 -20.57 3.52
CA THR A 66 11.60 -19.13 3.30
C THR A 66 11.33 -18.84 1.83
N GLU A 67 10.29 -18.10 1.55
CA GLU A 67 9.89 -17.71 0.19
C GLU A 67 10.15 -16.24 -0.06
N LEU A 68 10.48 -15.90 -1.31
CA LEU A 68 10.65 -14.53 -1.77
C LEU A 68 9.58 -14.19 -2.79
N ASP A 69 8.57 -13.44 -2.35
CA ASP A 69 7.53 -12.91 -3.21
C ASP A 69 7.86 -11.49 -3.65
N VAL A 70 7.75 -11.23 -4.95
CA VAL A 70 7.95 -9.91 -5.52
C VAL A 70 6.64 -9.40 -6.08
N VAL A 71 6.17 -8.28 -5.53
CA VAL A 71 4.94 -7.60 -5.94
C VAL A 71 5.32 -6.32 -6.67
N GLU A 72 4.84 -6.17 -7.89
CA GLU A 72 4.95 -4.91 -8.62
C GLU A 72 3.79 -4.01 -8.18
N GLY A 73 4.10 -2.95 -7.44
CA GLY A 73 3.10 -2.03 -6.93
C GLY A 73 3.41 -1.59 -5.50
N MET A 74 2.38 -1.23 -4.76
CA MET A 74 2.47 -0.79 -3.38
C MET A 74 1.62 -1.69 -2.49
N GLN A 75 2.22 -2.23 -1.42
CA GLN A 75 1.51 -2.96 -0.38
C GLN A 75 1.30 -2.06 0.84
N PHE A 76 0.10 -2.07 1.40
CA PHE A 76 -0.21 -1.35 2.63
C PHE A 76 -1.07 -2.21 3.58
N ASP A 77 -1.03 -1.86 4.86
CA ASP A 77 -1.53 -2.65 5.98
C ASP A 77 -3.05 -2.54 6.25
N ARG A 78 -3.83 -2.07 5.27
CA ARG A 78 -5.27 -1.89 5.40
C ARG A 78 -6.02 -2.73 4.39
N GLY A 79 -7.12 -3.32 4.85
CA GLY A 79 -7.98 -4.16 4.03
C GLY A 79 -9.35 -3.53 3.74
N TYR A 80 -10.25 -4.35 3.22
CA TYR A 80 -11.62 -3.94 2.91
C TYR A 80 -12.40 -3.53 4.17
N LEU A 81 -13.29 -2.55 4.00
CA LEU A 81 -14.09 -2.00 5.09
C LEU A 81 -15.26 -2.89 5.52
N SER A 82 -15.67 -3.82 4.66
CA SER A 82 -16.78 -4.72 4.96
C SER A 82 -16.53 -6.11 4.37
N PRO A 83 -16.83 -7.19 5.12
CA PRO A 83 -16.76 -8.58 4.60
C PRO A 83 -17.61 -8.82 3.36
N TYR A 84 -18.64 -8.00 3.13
CA TYR A 84 -19.47 -8.09 1.93
C TYR A 84 -18.73 -7.72 0.64
N PHE A 85 -17.54 -7.12 0.73
CA PHE A 85 -16.68 -6.82 -0.42
C PHE A 85 -15.83 -8.01 -0.90
N ILE A 86 -15.84 -9.12 -0.19
CA ILE A 86 -15.11 -10.34 -0.54
C ILE A 86 -15.57 -10.88 -1.90
N THR A 87 -14.62 -11.25 -2.74
CA THR A 87 -14.89 -11.92 -4.04
C THR A 87 -14.64 -13.42 -3.96
N ASN A 88 -13.74 -13.87 -3.10
CA ASN A 88 -13.45 -15.28 -2.85
C ASN A 88 -13.66 -15.60 -1.37
N SER A 89 -14.77 -16.29 -1.08
CA SER A 89 -15.18 -16.64 0.29
C SER A 89 -14.22 -17.65 0.97
N ASP A 90 -13.64 -18.56 0.20
CA ASP A 90 -12.79 -19.63 0.77
C ASP A 90 -11.45 -19.07 1.27
N LYS A 91 -10.90 -18.10 0.54
CA LYS A 91 -9.65 -17.43 0.89
C LYS A 91 -9.85 -16.12 1.66
N MET A 92 -11.09 -15.67 1.80
CA MET A 92 -11.43 -14.36 2.39
C MET A 92 -10.69 -13.20 1.72
N THR A 93 -10.49 -13.29 0.40
CA THR A 93 -9.78 -12.30 -0.41
C THR A 93 -10.71 -11.56 -1.36
N THR A 94 -10.26 -10.37 -1.75
CA THR A 94 -10.91 -9.55 -2.77
C THR A 94 -9.89 -9.29 -3.87
N GLU A 95 -10.22 -9.73 -5.08
CA GLU A 95 -9.40 -9.54 -6.27
C GLU A 95 -10.21 -8.75 -7.31
N LEU A 96 -9.62 -7.71 -7.84
CA LEU A 96 -10.21 -6.87 -8.88
C LEU A 96 -9.24 -6.77 -10.07
N GLU A 97 -9.72 -7.13 -11.24
CA GLU A 97 -8.96 -7.01 -12.47
C GLU A 97 -9.17 -5.63 -13.11
N ASN A 98 -8.08 -4.89 -13.32
CA ASN A 98 -8.07 -3.59 -13.98
C ASN A 98 -9.14 -2.60 -13.45
N PRO A 99 -9.19 -2.35 -12.12
CA PRO A 99 -10.20 -1.48 -11.53
C PRO A 99 -9.96 -0.01 -11.84
N PHE A 100 -11.02 0.80 -11.79
CA PHE A 100 -10.88 2.22 -11.52
C PHE A 100 -10.55 2.41 -10.05
N ILE A 101 -9.69 3.37 -9.74
CA ILE A 101 -9.28 3.69 -8.37
C ILE A 101 -9.72 5.10 -8.04
N LEU A 102 -10.56 5.24 -7.02
CA LEU A 102 -10.95 6.51 -6.45
C LEU A 102 -10.15 6.76 -5.17
N LEU A 103 -9.36 7.82 -5.17
CA LEU A 103 -8.57 8.26 -4.01
C LEU A 103 -9.22 9.48 -3.39
N HIS A 104 -9.71 9.35 -2.17
CA HIS A 104 -10.38 10.41 -1.44
C HIS A 104 -9.76 10.61 -0.07
N GLU A 105 -9.37 11.85 0.25
CA GLU A 105 -8.64 12.16 1.48
C GLU A 105 -9.49 11.97 2.74
N LYS A 106 -10.77 12.36 2.67
CA LYS A 106 -11.69 12.38 3.81
C LYS A 106 -12.62 11.18 3.86
N LYS A 107 -13.42 11.15 4.92
CA LYS A 107 -14.49 10.17 5.10
C LYS A 107 -15.61 10.35 4.09
N LEU A 108 -16.13 9.26 3.58
CA LEU A 108 -17.29 9.21 2.71
C LEU A 108 -18.51 8.76 3.51
N THR A 109 -19.39 9.70 3.82
CA THR A 109 -20.67 9.43 4.53
C THR A 109 -21.87 9.52 3.61
N ASN A 110 -21.76 10.29 2.51
CA ASN A 110 -22.80 10.52 1.53
C ASN A 110 -22.31 10.18 0.13
N LEU A 111 -23.08 9.42 -0.64
CA LEU A 111 -22.78 9.05 -2.00
C LEU A 111 -23.36 9.99 -3.06
N GLN A 112 -24.21 10.94 -2.70
CA GLN A 112 -24.85 11.83 -3.67
C GLN A 112 -23.87 12.53 -4.62
N PRO A 113 -22.74 13.08 -4.14
CA PRO A 113 -21.73 13.67 -5.03
C PRO A 113 -21.06 12.67 -5.95
N MET A 114 -21.06 11.37 -5.59
CA MET A 114 -20.40 10.30 -6.32
C MET A 114 -21.32 9.59 -7.32
N VAL A 115 -22.61 9.87 -7.32
CA VAL A 115 -23.58 9.20 -8.21
C VAL A 115 -23.16 9.27 -9.67
N PRO A 116 -22.75 10.41 -10.22
CA PRO A 116 -22.32 10.48 -11.63
C PRO A 116 -21.09 9.60 -11.92
N LEU A 117 -20.15 9.53 -10.96
CA LEU A 117 -18.99 8.65 -11.08
C LEU A 117 -19.41 7.18 -11.06
N LEU A 118 -20.28 6.78 -10.14
CA LEU A 118 -20.76 5.41 -10.04
C LEU A 118 -21.53 4.97 -11.30
N GLU A 119 -22.33 5.86 -11.89
CA GLU A 119 -23.02 5.61 -13.16
C GLU A 119 -22.03 5.42 -14.31
N ALA A 120 -21.01 6.25 -14.41
CA ALA A 120 -19.95 6.10 -15.41
C ALA A 120 -19.17 4.79 -15.26
N VAL A 121 -18.88 4.37 -14.02
CA VAL A 121 -18.21 3.10 -13.70
C VAL A 121 -19.07 1.91 -14.14
N VAL A 122 -20.38 1.96 -13.86
CA VAL A 122 -21.32 0.92 -14.28
C VAL A 122 -21.39 0.84 -15.81
N GLN A 123 -21.48 1.98 -16.50
CA GLN A 123 -21.48 2.04 -17.97
C GLN A 123 -20.19 1.49 -18.57
N ALA A 124 -19.06 1.74 -17.95
CA ALA A 124 -17.77 1.23 -18.40
C ALA A 124 -17.61 -0.28 -18.15
N GLY A 125 -18.43 -0.90 -17.29
CA GLY A 125 -18.38 -2.32 -16.96
C GLY A 125 -17.12 -2.74 -16.18
N ARG A 126 -16.32 -1.80 -15.69
CA ARG A 126 -15.09 -2.05 -14.95
C ARG A 126 -15.35 -1.98 -13.43
N PRO A 127 -14.60 -2.74 -12.61
CA PRO A 127 -14.71 -2.64 -11.18
C PRO A 127 -14.18 -1.28 -10.66
N LEU A 128 -14.67 -0.88 -9.49
CA LEU A 128 -14.23 0.33 -8.78
C LEU A 128 -13.62 -0.03 -7.43
N MET A 129 -12.43 0.48 -7.16
CA MET A 129 -11.79 0.45 -5.86
C MET A 129 -11.82 1.85 -5.26
N ILE A 130 -12.40 1.98 -4.07
CA ILE A 130 -12.45 3.24 -3.34
C ILE A 130 -11.44 3.16 -2.20
N ILE A 131 -10.50 4.08 -2.16
CA ILE A 131 -9.53 4.23 -1.07
C ILE A 131 -9.80 5.58 -0.42
N SER A 132 -10.31 5.56 0.81
CA SER A 132 -10.64 6.77 1.55
C SER A 132 -10.29 6.61 3.04
N GLU A 133 -10.31 7.72 3.78
CA GLU A 133 -10.10 7.68 5.23
C GLU A 133 -11.05 6.67 5.90
N ASP A 134 -12.31 6.74 5.56
CA ASP A 134 -13.33 5.77 5.95
C ASP A 134 -14.55 5.87 5.02
N VAL A 135 -15.36 4.82 4.96
CA VAL A 135 -16.69 4.86 4.32
C VAL A 135 -17.69 4.36 5.35
N GLU A 136 -18.57 5.24 5.75
CA GLU A 136 -19.48 5.00 6.88
C GLU A 136 -20.96 5.22 6.50
N GLY A 137 -21.87 4.73 7.36
CA GLY A 137 -23.28 5.02 7.30
C GLY A 137 -23.97 4.63 6.01
N GLU A 138 -24.71 5.57 5.43
CA GLU A 138 -25.51 5.36 4.22
C GLU A 138 -24.63 5.04 3.00
N ALA A 139 -23.45 5.63 2.92
CA ALA A 139 -22.52 5.40 1.82
C ALA A 139 -22.09 3.93 1.76
N LEU A 140 -21.64 3.38 2.88
CA LEU A 140 -21.23 1.98 2.96
C LEU A 140 -22.40 1.03 2.66
N ALA A 141 -23.56 1.27 3.27
CA ALA A 141 -24.73 0.44 3.07
C ALA A 141 -25.16 0.41 1.59
N THR A 142 -25.17 1.56 0.94
CA THR A 142 -25.55 1.67 -0.48
C THR A 142 -24.57 0.95 -1.39
N LEU A 143 -23.26 1.06 -1.15
CA LEU A 143 -22.24 0.34 -1.93
C LEU A 143 -22.39 -1.17 -1.77
N VAL A 144 -22.59 -1.65 -0.54
CA VAL A 144 -22.81 -3.07 -0.25
C VAL A 144 -24.07 -3.60 -0.94
N VAL A 145 -25.18 -2.89 -0.84
CA VAL A 145 -26.46 -3.29 -1.48
C VAL A 145 -26.31 -3.36 -3.00
N ASN A 146 -25.68 -2.36 -3.63
CA ASN A 146 -25.50 -2.35 -5.08
C ASN A 146 -24.55 -3.47 -5.54
N LYS A 147 -23.51 -3.78 -4.75
CA LYS A 147 -22.65 -4.94 -5.02
C LYS A 147 -23.42 -6.25 -4.92
N LEU A 148 -24.19 -6.47 -3.85
CA LEU A 148 -24.97 -7.70 -3.65
C LEU A 148 -26.04 -7.90 -4.75
N ARG A 149 -26.61 -6.82 -5.27
CA ARG A 149 -27.52 -6.85 -6.42
C ARG A 149 -26.83 -7.14 -7.76
N GLY A 150 -25.50 -7.19 -7.78
CA GLY A 150 -24.70 -7.40 -9.00
C GLY A 150 -24.64 -6.20 -9.94
N GLY A 151 -25.18 -5.04 -9.54
CA GLY A 151 -25.19 -3.82 -10.35
C GLY A 151 -23.86 -3.09 -10.38
N LEU A 152 -23.03 -3.25 -9.37
CA LEU A 152 -21.75 -2.56 -9.24
C LEU A 152 -20.67 -3.48 -8.66
N LYS A 153 -19.56 -3.62 -9.36
CA LYS A 153 -18.38 -4.30 -8.86
C LYS A 153 -17.52 -3.29 -8.10
N VAL A 154 -17.73 -3.18 -6.79
CA VAL A 154 -17.05 -2.17 -5.95
C VAL A 154 -16.41 -2.79 -4.72
N VAL A 155 -15.30 -2.21 -4.31
CA VAL A 155 -14.62 -2.49 -3.05
C VAL A 155 -14.22 -1.17 -2.42
N ALA A 156 -14.47 -1.04 -1.12
CA ALA A 156 -14.00 0.09 -0.33
C ALA A 156 -12.93 -0.36 0.64
N VAL A 157 -11.81 0.32 0.63
CA VAL A 157 -10.61 0.04 1.43
C VAL A 157 -10.27 1.30 2.24
N LYS A 158 -9.83 1.08 3.47
CA LYS A 158 -9.36 2.16 4.32
C LYS A 158 -7.99 2.64 3.87
N ALA A 159 -7.82 3.96 3.75
CA ALA A 159 -6.54 4.57 3.39
C ALA A 159 -5.48 4.28 4.47
N PRO A 160 -4.24 3.98 4.07
CA PRO A 160 -3.15 3.74 5.00
C PRO A 160 -2.70 5.01 5.71
N GLY A 161 -2.19 4.87 6.92
CA GLY A 161 -1.65 5.97 7.72
C GLY A 161 -2.72 6.85 8.38
N PHE A 162 -2.25 7.92 9.04
CA PHE A 162 -3.05 8.90 9.76
C PHE A 162 -2.53 10.31 9.49
N GLY A 163 -3.43 11.32 9.50
CA GLY A 163 -3.07 12.72 9.31
C GLY A 163 -2.27 12.97 8.03
N ASP A 164 -1.20 13.75 8.11
CA ASP A 164 -0.37 14.13 6.97
C ASP A 164 0.29 12.93 6.28
N ARG A 165 0.63 11.88 7.06
CA ARG A 165 1.16 10.64 6.50
C ARG A 165 0.16 9.92 5.59
N ARG A 166 -1.12 9.98 5.92
CA ARG A 166 -2.18 9.43 5.04
C ARG A 166 -2.22 10.16 3.72
N LYS A 167 -2.15 11.50 3.74
CA LYS A 167 -2.14 12.32 2.54
C LYS A 167 -0.95 11.95 1.64
N ALA A 168 0.25 11.88 2.21
CA ALA A 168 1.45 11.48 1.48
C ALA A 168 1.31 10.08 0.86
N MET A 169 0.77 9.10 1.61
CA MET A 169 0.57 7.75 1.08
C MET A 169 -0.51 7.67 -0.01
N LEU A 170 -1.56 8.49 0.07
CA LEU A 170 -2.54 8.60 -1.01
C LEU A 170 -1.93 9.24 -2.27
N GLU A 171 -1.06 10.23 -2.11
CA GLU A 171 -0.31 10.85 -3.21
C GLU A 171 0.64 9.82 -3.87
N ASP A 172 1.34 9.00 -3.09
CA ASP A 172 2.17 7.91 -3.61
C ASP A 172 1.35 6.92 -4.44
N ILE A 173 0.16 6.53 -3.96
CA ILE A 173 -0.76 5.67 -4.71
C ILE A 173 -1.25 6.37 -5.98
N ALA A 174 -1.54 7.66 -5.93
CA ALA A 174 -1.96 8.44 -7.09
C ALA A 174 -0.87 8.48 -8.17
N ILE A 175 0.38 8.72 -7.78
CA ILE A 175 1.53 8.71 -8.69
C ILE A 175 1.69 7.34 -9.34
N LEU A 176 1.62 6.27 -8.54
CA LEU A 176 1.76 4.89 -9.01
C LEU A 176 0.67 4.49 -10.01
N THR A 177 -0.55 4.97 -9.80
CA THR A 177 -1.72 4.64 -10.62
C THR A 177 -1.98 5.64 -11.74
N GLY A 178 -1.19 6.71 -11.83
CA GLY A 178 -1.36 7.79 -12.79
C GLY A 178 -2.63 8.62 -12.56
N GLY A 179 -3.10 8.66 -11.32
CA GLY A 179 -4.30 9.38 -10.89
C GLY A 179 -4.01 10.64 -10.10
N GLN A 180 -5.03 11.15 -9.43
CA GLN A 180 -4.97 12.31 -8.54
C GLN A 180 -5.83 12.06 -7.30
N VAL A 181 -5.38 12.56 -6.16
CA VAL A 181 -6.15 12.49 -4.90
C VAL A 181 -7.22 13.58 -4.90
N ILE A 182 -8.45 13.23 -4.59
CA ILE A 182 -9.52 14.19 -4.36
C ILE A 182 -9.36 14.72 -2.92
N SER A 183 -9.00 15.99 -2.81
CA SER A 183 -8.84 16.70 -1.55
C SER A 183 -9.48 18.09 -1.62
N GLU A 184 -9.83 18.66 -0.44
CA GLU A 184 -10.38 20.02 -0.37
C GLU A 184 -9.37 21.09 -0.85
N ASP A 185 -8.08 20.84 -0.72
CA ASP A 185 -7.03 21.76 -1.16
C ASP A 185 -7.08 21.99 -2.69
N LEU A 186 -7.66 21.07 -3.43
CA LEU A 186 -7.84 21.18 -4.88
C LEU A 186 -9.18 21.83 -5.27
N GLY A 187 -10.05 22.14 -4.30
CA GLY A 187 -11.35 22.74 -4.54
C GLY A 187 -12.34 21.82 -5.26
N ILE A 188 -12.12 20.52 -5.17
CA ILE A 188 -12.92 19.45 -5.80
C ILE A 188 -13.72 18.73 -4.72
#